data_70c0f1932eb4ecaec0986a4fc5d8e403
#
_entry.id   70c0f1932eb4ecaec0986a4fc5d8e403
#
_cell.length_a   1.000
_cell.length_b   1.000
_cell.length_c   1.000
_cell.angle_alpha   90.00
_cell.angle_beta   90.00
_cell.angle_gamma   90.00
#
_symmetry.space_group_name_H-M   'P 1'
#
loop_
_entity.id
_entity.type
_entity.pdbx_description
1 polymer ?
#
loop_
_entity_poly.entity_id
_entity_poly.type
_entity_poly.pdbx_seq_one_letter_code
_entity_poly.pdbx_strand_id
1 'polypeptide(L)'
;VVELYGRTVRSSTTLNNTGRRPIPIRWFPHPFYPQTEGDELCRLNIPVSFPENDGYALASSGFIARKNWPHWDKGYYQALTHEAHSNLVVLQKHPAVGLVAATCSYVPNFFPIWGNKNTFSWEPFLERSTASGQQIAWSIDYEF
;
A
#
# COMPACT_ATOMS: atom_id res chain seq x y z
N VAL A 1 0.23 8.04 15.38
CA VAL A 1 1.55 8.64 15.71
C VAL A 1 2.48 8.45 14.53
N VAL A 2 3.29 9.45 14.21
CA VAL A 2 4.34 9.35 13.20
C VAL A 2 5.68 9.67 13.87
N GLU A 3 6.66 8.80 13.68
CA GLU A 3 7.97 8.87 14.33
C GLU A 3 9.08 8.66 13.30
N LEU A 4 10.20 9.34 13.47
CA LEU A 4 11.40 9.21 12.63
C LEU A 4 12.54 8.57 13.43
N TYR A 5 13.06 7.46 12.93
CA TYR A 5 14.19 6.72 13.49
C TYR A 5 15.27 6.54 12.42
N GLY A 6 16.28 7.39 12.43
CA GLY A 6 17.32 7.35 11.41
C GLY A 6 16.73 7.54 10.01
N ARG A 7 16.72 6.48 9.20
CA ARG A 7 16.17 6.47 7.83
C ARG A 7 14.79 5.82 7.74
N THR A 8 14.12 5.60 8.87
CA THR A 8 12.78 4.96 8.91
C THR A 8 11.76 5.93 9.47
N VAL A 9 10.69 6.16 8.73
CA VAL A 9 9.47 6.80 9.21
C VAL A 9 8.47 5.72 9.58
N ARG A 10 8.07 5.66 10.85
CA ARG A 10 7.00 4.78 11.34
C ARG A 10 5.69 5.53 11.48
N SER A 11 4.64 5.05 10.82
CA SER A 11 3.27 5.48 11.04
C SER A 11 2.52 4.42 11.85
N SER A 12 2.15 4.74 13.09
CA SER A 12 1.46 3.83 14.03
C SER A 12 0.05 4.30 14.31
N THR A 13 -0.87 3.35 14.36
CA THR A 13 -2.28 3.58 14.74
C THR A 13 -2.66 2.62 15.86
N THR A 14 -3.35 3.14 16.87
CA THR A 14 -3.94 2.37 17.97
C THR A 14 -5.42 2.70 18.07
N LEU A 15 -6.25 1.67 18.12
CA LEU A 15 -7.69 1.78 18.32
C LEU A 15 -8.08 1.08 19.62
N ASN A 16 -8.73 1.83 20.53
CA ASN A 16 -9.33 1.31 21.75
C ASN A 16 -10.86 1.30 21.60
N ASN A 17 -11.48 0.15 21.71
CA ASN A 17 -12.93 0.06 21.77
C ASN A 17 -13.41 0.24 23.19
N THR A 18 -13.77 1.46 23.56
CA THR A 18 -14.36 1.79 24.89
C THR A 18 -15.87 1.62 24.94
N GLY A 19 -16.50 1.23 23.82
CA GLY A 19 -17.93 0.97 23.72
C GLY A 19 -18.34 -0.41 24.25
N ARG A 20 -19.63 -0.70 24.19
CA ARG A 20 -20.22 -1.98 24.68
C ARG A 20 -20.40 -3.03 23.59
N ARG A 21 -20.16 -2.69 22.34
CA ARG A 21 -20.33 -3.58 21.17
C ARG A 21 -19.02 -3.70 20.38
N PRO A 22 -18.80 -4.81 19.66
CA PRO A 22 -17.69 -4.90 18.73
C PRO A 22 -17.76 -3.79 17.68
N ILE A 23 -16.60 -3.26 17.30
CA ILE A 23 -16.45 -2.25 16.24
C ILE A 23 -15.75 -2.93 15.05
N PRO A 24 -16.43 -3.10 13.91
CA PRO A 24 -15.76 -3.47 12.67
C PRO A 24 -15.00 -2.25 12.16
N ILE A 25 -13.77 -2.49 11.70
CA ILE A 25 -12.95 -1.48 11.04
C ILE A 25 -12.55 -1.97 9.67
N ARG A 26 -12.50 -1.04 8.74
CA ARG A 26 -11.88 -1.16 7.43
C ARG A 26 -11.00 0.05 7.24
N TRP A 27 -9.70 -0.16 7.31
CA TRP A 27 -8.71 0.90 7.26
C TRP A 27 -7.68 0.61 6.18
N PHE A 28 -7.15 1.63 5.55
CA PHE A 28 -6.03 1.53 4.62
C PHE A 28 -5.17 2.79 4.67
N PRO A 29 -3.87 2.68 4.41
CA PRO A 29 -3.01 3.83 4.16
C PRO A 29 -3.26 4.33 2.73
N HIS A 30 -3.04 5.60 2.50
CA HIS A 30 -3.06 6.18 1.16
C HIS A 30 -1.79 7.01 0.92
N PRO A 31 -0.59 6.37 0.88
CA PRO A 31 0.64 7.09 0.61
C PRO A 31 0.66 7.54 -0.84
N PHE A 32 0.94 8.81 -1.07
CA PHE A 32 1.10 9.37 -2.41
C PHE A 32 2.58 9.48 -2.74
N TYR A 33 3.04 8.65 -3.66
CA TYR A 33 4.40 8.69 -4.18
C TYR A 33 4.44 9.52 -5.46
N PRO A 34 5.42 10.44 -5.62
CA PRO A 34 5.59 11.17 -6.85
C PRO A 34 5.95 10.22 -8.00
N GLN A 35 5.48 10.55 -9.20
CA GLN A 35 5.82 9.79 -10.40
C GLN A 35 7.32 9.87 -10.66
N THR A 36 7.93 8.73 -11.02
CA THR A 36 9.31 8.63 -11.48
C THR A 36 9.40 8.85 -13.00
N GLU A 37 10.61 9.02 -13.53
CA GLU A 37 10.83 9.10 -14.98
C GLU A 37 10.54 7.76 -15.70
N GLY A 38 10.71 6.63 -14.99
CA GLY A 38 10.42 5.30 -15.52
C GLY A 38 8.99 4.85 -15.25
N ASP A 39 8.58 3.80 -15.95
CA ASP A 39 7.22 3.23 -15.82
C ASP A 39 7.06 2.31 -14.59
N GLU A 40 8.15 1.74 -14.08
CA GLU A 40 8.11 0.86 -12.91
C GLU A 40 7.77 1.64 -11.64
N LEU A 41 6.80 1.13 -10.88
CA LEU A 41 6.23 1.77 -9.69
C LEU A 41 6.65 1.07 -8.42
N CYS A 42 6.13 -0.13 -8.17
CA CYS A 42 6.39 -0.89 -6.96
C CYS A 42 6.51 -2.40 -7.22
N ARG A 43 7.18 -3.09 -6.30
CA ARG A 43 7.27 -4.55 -6.24
C ARG A 43 6.88 -5.03 -4.85
N LEU A 44 6.18 -6.16 -4.77
CA LEU A 44 5.69 -6.72 -3.53
C LEU A 44 6.42 -8.03 -3.19
N ASN A 45 6.51 -8.37 -1.90
CA ASN A 45 7.04 -9.64 -1.42
C ASN A 45 6.04 -10.80 -1.53
N ILE A 46 4.78 -10.50 -1.89
CA ILE A 46 3.71 -11.49 -2.06
C ILE A 46 3.35 -11.64 -3.54
N PRO A 47 2.91 -12.82 -3.99
CA PRO A 47 2.40 -13.01 -5.34
C PRO A 47 1.16 -12.14 -5.56
N VAL A 48 1.14 -11.42 -6.67
CA VAL A 48 -0.01 -10.61 -7.09
C VAL A 48 -0.31 -10.84 -8.55
N SER A 49 -1.59 -10.75 -8.88
CA SER A 49 -2.08 -10.73 -10.25
C SER A 49 -3.25 -9.77 -10.40
N PHE A 50 -3.55 -9.42 -11.61
CA PHE A 50 -4.73 -8.64 -11.98
C PHE A 50 -5.07 -8.92 -13.45
N PRO A 51 -6.35 -8.76 -13.86
CA PRO A 51 -6.74 -8.94 -15.26
C PRO A 51 -6.04 -7.94 -16.16
N GLU A 52 -5.89 -8.29 -17.44
CA GLU A 52 -5.39 -7.36 -18.46
C GLU A 52 -6.22 -6.07 -18.44
N ASN A 53 -5.55 -4.93 -18.46
CA ASN A 53 -6.14 -3.60 -18.36
C ASN A 53 -5.28 -2.57 -19.08
N ASP A 54 -5.79 -1.33 -19.21
CA ASP A 54 -5.11 -0.27 -19.95
C ASP A 54 -4.04 0.47 -19.12
N GLY A 55 -4.12 0.42 -17.78
CA GLY A 55 -3.30 1.25 -16.90
C GLY A 55 -2.01 0.60 -16.43
N TYR A 56 -2.05 -0.69 -16.08
CA TYR A 56 -0.93 -1.36 -15.43
C TYR A 56 -0.56 -2.68 -16.06
N ALA A 57 0.71 -3.07 -15.90
CA ALA A 57 1.24 -4.37 -16.26
C ALA A 57 2.21 -4.87 -15.20
N LEU A 58 2.46 -6.19 -15.17
CA LEU A 58 3.58 -6.78 -14.44
C LEU A 58 4.80 -6.82 -15.37
N ALA A 59 5.85 -6.10 -15.01
CA ALA A 59 7.11 -6.13 -15.74
C ALA A 59 7.88 -7.43 -15.47
N SER A 60 8.80 -7.79 -16.36
CA SER A 60 9.67 -8.97 -16.19
C SER A 60 10.59 -8.88 -14.96
N SER A 61 10.85 -7.66 -14.46
CA SER A 61 11.55 -7.37 -13.19
C SER A 61 10.72 -7.72 -11.95
N GLY A 62 9.43 -8.02 -12.10
CA GLY A 62 8.48 -8.24 -11.02
C GLY A 62 7.88 -6.95 -10.43
N PHE A 63 8.20 -5.79 -11.00
CA PHE A 63 7.54 -4.55 -10.65
C PHE A 63 6.18 -4.43 -11.33
N ILE A 64 5.22 -3.81 -10.66
CA ILE A 64 4.04 -3.24 -11.30
C ILE A 64 4.50 -1.99 -12.03
N ALA A 65 4.12 -1.87 -13.29
CA ALA A 65 4.51 -0.76 -14.16
C ALA A 65 3.29 -0.12 -14.80
N ARG A 66 3.40 1.17 -15.13
CA ARG A 66 2.41 1.87 -15.96
C ARG A 66 2.49 1.44 -17.41
N LYS A 67 1.35 1.42 -18.06
CA LYS A 67 1.22 1.35 -19.50
C LYS A 67 1.10 2.76 -20.10
N ASN A 68 1.32 2.86 -21.41
CA ASN A 68 1.09 4.10 -22.15
C ASN A 68 -0.42 4.35 -22.34
N TRP A 69 -1.09 4.74 -21.27
CA TRP A 69 -2.51 5.07 -21.27
C TRP A 69 -2.73 6.57 -21.36
N PRO A 70 -3.51 7.09 -22.33
CA PRO A 70 -3.58 8.54 -22.60
C PRO A 70 -4.38 9.34 -21.56
N HIS A 71 -5.10 8.68 -20.64
CA HIS A 71 -6.02 9.33 -19.70
C HIS A 71 -5.54 9.33 -18.25
N TRP A 72 -4.22 9.31 -18.02
CA TRP A 72 -3.66 9.36 -16.67
C TRP A 72 -4.05 10.60 -15.85
N ASP A 73 -4.54 11.66 -16.49
CA ASP A 73 -5.14 12.83 -15.83
C ASP A 73 -6.39 12.47 -15.01
N LYS A 74 -7.13 11.43 -15.40
CA LYS A 74 -8.34 10.95 -14.70
C LYS A 74 -8.05 10.02 -13.54
N GLY A 75 -6.83 9.46 -13.48
CA GLY A 75 -6.48 8.41 -12.54
C GLY A 75 -6.97 7.03 -12.93
N TYR A 76 -6.21 5.99 -12.55
CA TYR A 76 -6.51 4.59 -12.81
C TYR A 76 -6.47 3.79 -11.52
N TYR A 77 -7.54 3.06 -11.25
CA TYR A 77 -7.68 2.16 -10.12
C TYR A 77 -7.55 0.72 -10.58
N GLN A 78 -6.82 -0.12 -9.81
CA GLN A 78 -6.71 -1.54 -10.06
C GLN A 78 -6.69 -2.32 -8.74
N ALA A 79 -7.67 -3.20 -8.54
CA ALA A 79 -7.61 -4.18 -7.46
C ALA A 79 -6.61 -5.29 -7.81
N LEU A 80 -5.76 -5.67 -6.85
CA LEU A 80 -4.84 -6.78 -6.97
C LEU A 80 -5.47 -8.04 -6.39
N THR A 81 -5.39 -9.16 -7.10
CA THR A 81 -5.58 -10.49 -6.55
C THR A 81 -4.28 -10.92 -5.89
N HIS A 82 -4.31 -11.34 -4.65
CA HIS A 82 -3.12 -11.74 -3.88
C HIS A 82 -3.41 -12.90 -2.94
N GLU A 83 -2.37 -13.65 -2.62
CA GLU A 83 -2.36 -14.67 -1.58
C GLU A 83 -1.35 -14.27 -0.50
N ALA A 84 -1.76 -13.37 0.39
CA ALA A 84 -0.90 -12.88 1.45
C ALA A 84 -1.00 -13.77 2.69
N HIS A 85 0.11 -14.41 3.08
CA HIS A 85 0.24 -15.21 4.30
C HIS A 85 1.25 -14.62 5.28
N SER A 86 1.89 -13.53 4.92
CA SER A 86 2.89 -12.81 5.72
C SER A 86 2.67 -11.31 5.65
N ASN A 87 3.33 -10.58 6.53
CA ASN A 87 3.34 -9.13 6.50
C ASN A 87 3.80 -8.63 5.14
N LEU A 88 3.12 -7.61 4.64
CA LEU A 88 3.41 -7.02 3.34
C LEU A 88 4.68 -6.17 3.41
N VAL A 89 5.56 -6.37 2.42
CA VAL A 89 6.68 -5.47 2.12
C VAL A 89 6.52 -4.96 0.70
N VAL A 90 6.57 -3.66 0.53
CA VAL A 90 6.49 -2.98 -0.77
C VAL A 90 7.80 -2.25 -1.02
N LEU A 91 8.46 -2.55 -2.13
CA LEU A 91 9.58 -1.77 -2.67
C LEU A 91 9.02 -0.75 -3.65
N GLN A 92 9.01 0.52 -3.27
CA GLN A 92 8.44 1.62 -4.04
C GLN A 92 9.54 2.45 -4.70
N LYS A 93 9.48 2.64 -6.00
CA LYS A 93 10.36 3.59 -6.71
C LYS A 93 10.05 5.03 -6.28
N HIS A 94 11.09 5.83 -6.07
CA HIS A 94 10.94 7.22 -5.65
C HIS A 94 12.00 8.11 -6.32
N PRO A 95 11.63 9.26 -6.93
CA PRO A 95 12.55 10.05 -7.75
C PRO A 95 13.71 10.67 -6.96
N ALA A 96 13.51 11.02 -5.68
CA ALA A 96 14.54 11.66 -4.87
C ALA A 96 15.46 10.68 -4.12
N VAL A 97 14.92 9.53 -3.65
CA VAL A 97 15.69 8.59 -2.81
C VAL A 97 15.92 7.23 -3.49
N GLY A 98 15.50 7.09 -4.74
CA GLY A 98 15.63 5.87 -5.53
C GLY A 98 14.62 4.80 -5.15
N LEU A 99 14.65 4.30 -3.93
CA LEU A 99 13.77 3.25 -3.43
C LEU A 99 13.34 3.51 -1.99
N VAL A 100 12.05 3.25 -1.70
CA VAL A 100 11.49 3.19 -0.34
C VAL A 100 11.03 1.77 -0.08
N ALA A 101 11.48 1.17 1.03
CA ALA A 101 10.95 -0.11 1.50
C ALA A 101 9.87 0.14 2.55
N ALA A 102 8.63 -0.22 2.26
CA ALA A 102 7.52 -0.08 3.20
C ALA A 102 7.13 -1.45 3.76
N THR A 103 7.12 -1.58 5.09
CA THR A 103 6.77 -2.82 5.80
C THR A 103 5.51 -2.61 6.62
N CYS A 104 4.41 -3.32 6.29
CA CYS A 104 3.18 -3.32 7.06
C CYS A 104 3.26 -4.34 8.20
N SER A 105 2.82 -3.98 9.40
CA SER A 105 2.74 -4.90 10.55
C SER A 105 1.55 -5.87 10.47
N TYR A 106 0.84 -5.92 9.35
CA TYR A 106 -0.34 -6.74 9.13
C TYR A 106 -0.36 -7.37 7.73
N VAL A 107 -1.15 -8.42 7.60
CA VAL A 107 -1.48 -9.05 6.32
C VAL A 107 -2.70 -8.35 5.74
N PRO A 108 -2.64 -7.84 4.50
CA PRO A 108 -3.78 -7.15 3.89
C PRO A 108 -4.93 -8.12 3.58
N ASN A 109 -6.16 -7.67 3.78
CA ASN A 109 -7.37 -8.40 3.39
C ASN A 109 -7.80 -8.10 1.95
N PHE A 110 -7.56 -6.87 1.50
CA PHE A 110 -7.82 -6.38 0.15
C PHE A 110 -6.72 -5.41 -0.24
N PHE A 111 -6.29 -5.41 -1.49
CA PHE A 111 -5.15 -4.61 -1.89
C PHE A 111 -5.35 -4.01 -3.29
N PRO A 112 -5.83 -2.78 -3.40
CA PRO A 112 -5.81 -2.02 -4.64
C PRO A 112 -4.58 -1.14 -4.77
N ILE A 113 -4.35 -0.72 -6.01
CA ILE A 113 -3.43 0.37 -6.38
C ILE A 113 -4.22 1.44 -7.13
N TRP A 114 -3.76 2.66 -7.00
CA TRP A 114 -4.30 3.80 -7.71
C TRP A 114 -3.18 4.73 -8.16
N GLY A 115 -3.36 5.42 -9.28
CA GLY A 115 -2.40 6.42 -9.72
C GLY A 115 -3.00 7.37 -10.75
N ASN A 116 -2.36 8.51 -10.91
CA ASN A 116 -2.65 9.49 -11.96
C ASN A 116 -1.33 9.97 -12.57
N LYS A 117 -1.38 10.97 -13.43
CA LYS A 117 -0.17 11.50 -14.11
C LYS A 117 0.94 11.99 -13.16
N ASN A 118 0.60 12.37 -11.92
CA ASN A 118 1.53 12.98 -10.96
C ASN A 118 1.97 12.03 -9.85
N THR A 119 1.12 11.06 -9.49
CA THR A 119 1.31 10.27 -8.28
C THR A 119 0.83 8.83 -8.43
N PHE A 120 1.31 7.98 -7.54
CA PHE A 120 0.93 6.59 -7.39
C PHE A 120 0.70 6.28 -5.91
N SER A 121 -0.23 5.40 -5.62
CA SER A 121 -0.55 4.89 -4.28
C SER A 121 -0.80 3.39 -4.32
N TRP A 122 -0.42 2.72 -3.25
CA TRP A 122 -0.82 1.36 -2.94
C TRP A 122 -1.58 1.36 -1.61
N GLU A 123 -2.66 0.60 -1.53
CA GLU A 123 -3.67 0.72 -0.48
C GLU A 123 -3.98 -0.64 0.16
N PRO A 124 -3.07 -1.24 0.96
CA PRO A 124 -3.35 -2.51 1.64
C PRO A 124 -4.37 -2.32 2.76
N PHE A 125 -5.55 -2.90 2.61
CA PHE A 125 -6.63 -2.81 3.58
C PHE A 125 -6.41 -3.74 4.78
N LEU A 126 -6.59 -3.20 5.97
CA LEU A 126 -6.74 -3.93 7.22
C LEU A 126 -8.23 -4.01 7.57
N GLU A 127 -8.79 -5.22 7.58
CA GLU A 127 -10.16 -5.46 8.04
C GLU A 127 -10.12 -6.29 9.32
N ARG A 128 -10.67 -5.76 10.41
CA ARG A 128 -10.69 -6.38 11.73
C ARG A 128 -11.98 -6.02 12.47
N SER A 129 -12.29 -6.80 13.49
CA SER A 129 -13.31 -6.45 14.47
C SER A 129 -12.65 -6.39 15.85
N THR A 130 -12.87 -5.29 16.58
CA THR A 130 -12.32 -5.09 17.91
C THR A 130 -13.46 -5.23 18.92
N ALA A 131 -13.38 -6.23 19.80
CA ALA A 131 -14.38 -6.45 20.82
C ALA A 131 -14.42 -5.31 21.86
N SER A 132 -15.51 -5.24 22.63
CA SER A 132 -15.65 -4.29 23.74
C SER A 132 -14.48 -4.41 24.73
N GLY A 133 -13.88 -3.29 25.10
CA GLY A 133 -12.75 -3.22 26.02
C GLY A 133 -11.40 -3.64 25.44
N GLN A 134 -11.35 -4.05 24.16
CA GLN A 134 -10.10 -4.43 23.51
C GLN A 134 -9.43 -3.27 22.80
N GLN A 135 -8.10 -3.39 22.67
CA GLN A 135 -7.23 -2.54 21.89
C GLN A 135 -6.60 -3.33 20.76
N ILE A 136 -6.49 -2.73 19.60
CA ILE A 136 -5.65 -3.22 18.50
C ILE A 136 -4.70 -2.12 18.05
N ALA A 137 -3.53 -2.51 17.53
CA ALA A 137 -2.54 -1.59 16.99
C ALA A 137 -1.95 -2.16 15.69
N TRP A 138 -1.55 -1.26 14.78
CA TRP A 138 -0.83 -1.59 13.56
C TRP A 138 0.07 -0.45 13.14
N SER A 139 1.04 -0.74 12.30
CA SER A 139 1.99 0.26 11.81
C SER A 139 2.45 -0.04 10.39
N ILE A 140 2.99 0.98 9.76
CA ILE A 140 3.77 0.88 8.53
C ILE A 140 5.09 1.60 8.75
N ASP A 141 6.19 0.93 8.44
CA ASP A 141 7.53 1.47 8.44
C ASP A 141 7.94 1.78 7.00
N TYR A 142 8.39 3.00 6.75
CA TYR A 142 8.94 3.45 5.48
C TYR A 142 10.43 3.70 5.65
N GLU A 143 11.26 2.85 5.06
CA GLU A 143 12.72 2.97 5.06
C GLU A 143 13.21 3.53 3.72
N PHE A 144 14.10 4.54 3.77
CA PHE A 144 14.64 5.25 2.60
C PHE A 144 16.12 5.62 2.73
#